data_dd9bfea79c2a571923a61bce17842900
#
_entry.id   dd9bfea79c2a571923a61bce17842900
#
_cell.length_a   1.000
_cell.length_b   1.000
_cell.length_c   1.000
_cell.angle_alpha   90.00
_cell.angle_beta   90.00
_cell.angle_gamma   90.00
#
_symmetry.space_group_name_H-M   'P 1'
#
loop_
_entity.id
_entity.type
_entity.pdbx_description
1 polymer ?
#
loop_
_entity_poly.entity_id
_entity_poly.type
_entity_poly.pdbx_seq_one_letter_code
_entity_poly.pdbx_strand_id
1 'polypeptide(L)'
;VTTVMETSDKVVYIYFTKNVSGISREASVDVRFTDGGAFSLHFCQHSYDDTIAIQRMWPELPTCPVDDNYIYNTHYGKLGIRSDARNYTYCFDIRNRASIWVAYPLHRDHMSGSGNRNNSDFGYDPDVEDNLQAALGLGSYNGWYDRGHQLPAADRKCSQQMMDQTFYSTNMTPQQYKFNQNKWGVLEGRVRNMTCNDTLYVVTGAYFGGQHHSSIDASTTDRKGNKCPTPTHYFKALLRTKSGNTGRRIDEITSANQLRAI
;
A
#
# COMPACT_ATOMS: atom_id res chain seq x y z
N VAL A 1 6.19 12.84 20.44
CA VAL A 1 7.57 12.92 19.92
C VAL A 1 7.84 11.65 19.15
N THR A 2 8.29 11.81 17.94
CA THR A 2 8.66 10.69 17.06
C THR A 2 10.18 10.58 17.08
N THR A 3 10.70 9.43 17.44
CA THR A 3 12.14 9.18 17.34
C THR A 3 12.38 8.31 16.10
N VAL A 4 13.22 8.78 15.21
CA VAL A 4 13.71 8.04 14.06
C VAL A 4 15.11 7.56 14.39
N MET A 5 15.36 6.27 14.26
CA MET A 5 16.69 5.69 14.40
C MET A 5 17.13 5.10 13.06
N GLU A 6 18.27 5.56 12.59
CA GLU A 6 18.92 4.99 11.42
C GLU A 6 19.67 3.72 11.84
N THR A 7 19.49 2.64 11.08
CA THR A 7 20.24 1.39 11.28
C THR A 7 21.00 1.05 10.00
N SER A 8 22.12 0.34 10.14
CA SER A 8 22.95 -0.11 9.02
C SER A 8 22.26 -1.04 8.02
N ASP A 9 21.06 -1.55 8.36
CA ASP A 9 20.36 -2.58 7.58
C ASP A 9 19.23 -2.04 6.72
N LYS A 10 19.19 -0.72 6.45
CA LYS A 10 18.13 -0.06 5.67
C LYS A 10 16.72 -0.22 6.26
N VAL A 11 16.64 -0.42 7.56
CA VAL A 11 15.39 -0.49 8.32
C VAL A 11 15.27 0.74 9.18
N VAL A 12 14.17 1.49 8.99
CA VAL A 12 13.85 2.67 9.80
C VAL A 12 12.73 2.30 10.77
N TYR A 13 12.96 2.50 12.06
CA TYR A 13 11.96 2.29 13.10
C TYR A 13 11.32 3.62 13.47
N ILE A 14 10.01 3.70 13.35
CA ILE A 14 9.23 4.89 13.71
C ILE A 14 8.39 4.55 14.94
N TYR A 15 8.61 5.28 16.02
CA TYR A 15 7.92 5.08 17.30
C TYR A 15 6.91 6.18 17.53
N PHE A 16 5.68 5.80 17.81
CA PHE A 16 4.59 6.72 18.17
C PHE A 16 4.17 6.50 19.63
N THR A 17 4.05 7.60 20.37
CA THR A 17 3.41 7.58 21.69
C THR A 17 1.91 7.75 21.54
N LYS A 18 1.12 7.20 22.46
CA LYS A 18 -0.34 7.39 22.47
C LYS A 18 -0.70 8.88 22.45
N ASN A 19 -1.61 9.26 21.56
CA ASN A 19 -2.14 10.62 21.55
C ASN A 19 -3.35 10.71 22.48
N VAL A 20 -3.18 11.37 23.62
CA VAL A 20 -4.24 11.62 24.62
C VAL A 20 -4.58 13.10 24.75
N SER A 21 -4.20 13.92 23.77
CA SER A 21 -4.30 15.37 23.87
C SER A 21 -5.68 15.95 23.52
N GLY A 22 -6.64 15.12 23.08
CA GLY A 22 -7.96 15.60 22.61
C GLY A 22 -7.91 16.20 21.18
N ILE A 23 -6.75 16.34 20.56
CA ILE A 23 -6.57 16.86 19.21
C ILE A 23 -5.70 15.92 18.38
N SER A 24 -5.93 15.88 17.08
CA SER A 24 -5.06 15.12 16.15
C SER A 24 -3.67 15.75 16.12
N ARG A 25 -2.66 14.89 16.01
CA ARG A 25 -1.25 15.30 15.85
C ARG A 25 -0.73 14.83 14.51
N GLU A 26 0.07 15.65 13.88
CA GLU A 26 0.74 15.31 12.64
C GLU A 26 2.25 15.22 12.87
N ALA A 27 2.88 14.33 12.13
CA ALA A 27 4.33 14.20 12.09
C ALA A 27 4.75 13.86 10.67
N SER A 28 5.89 14.36 10.26
CA SER A 28 6.52 14.01 9.00
C SER A 28 7.86 13.34 9.26
N VAL A 29 8.16 12.34 8.48
CA VAL A 29 9.47 11.70 8.45
C VAL A 29 10.04 11.85 7.04
N ASP A 30 11.13 12.59 6.94
CA ASP A 30 11.87 12.74 5.70
C ASP A 30 12.81 11.56 5.52
N VAL A 31 12.60 10.80 4.47
CA VAL A 31 13.51 9.74 4.04
C VAL A 31 14.40 10.29 2.93
N ARG A 32 15.70 10.27 3.16
CA ARG A 32 16.70 10.69 2.18
C ARG A 32 17.52 9.50 1.74
N PHE A 33 17.67 9.36 0.44
CA PHE A 33 18.52 8.35 -0.15
C PHE A 33 19.95 8.89 -0.33
N THR A 34 20.91 7.99 -0.34
CA THR A 34 22.33 8.35 -0.56
C THR A 34 22.61 8.89 -1.95
N ASP A 35 21.70 8.65 -2.90
CA ASP A 35 21.72 9.18 -4.27
C ASP A 35 21.12 10.59 -4.40
N GLY A 36 20.70 11.19 -3.29
CA GLY A 36 20.11 12.54 -3.22
C GLY A 36 18.60 12.59 -3.38
N GLY A 37 17.92 11.46 -3.66
CA GLY A 37 16.47 11.36 -3.64
C GLY A 37 15.94 11.53 -2.21
N ALA A 38 14.75 12.12 -2.07
CA ALA A 38 14.06 12.22 -0.78
C ALA A 38 12.56 12.16 -0.95
N PHE A 39 11.87 11.66 0.06
CA PHE A 39 10.41 11.74 0.19
C PHE A 39 10.03 11.92 1.66
N SER A 40 8.86 12.52 1.90
CA SER A 40 8.33 12.69 3.24
C SER A 40 7.15 11.75 3.46
N LEU A 41 7.18 11.02 4.56
CA LEU A 41 6.03 10.28 5.08
C LEU A 41 5.31 11.17 6.08
N HIS A 42 4.05 11.47 5.82
CA HIS A 42 3.19 12.21 6.72
C HIS A 42 2.33 11.24 7.51
N PHE A 43 2.33 11.39 8.83
CA PHE A 43 1.53 10.60 9.74
C PHE A 43 0.57 11.51 10.48
N CYS A 44 -0.71 11.17 10.48
CA CYS A 44 -1.71 11.80 11.34
C CYS A 44 -2.08 10.81 12.44
N GLN A 45 -1.87 11.19 13.68
CA GLN A 45 -2.31 10.43 14.84
C GLN A 45 -3.50 11.13 15.47
N HIS A 46 -4.69 10.55 15.27
CA HIS A 46 -5.91 11.07 15.90
C HIS A 46 -5.87 10.91 17.40
N SER A 47 -6.56 11.83 18.11
CA SER A 47 -6.77 11.68 19.54
C SER A 47 -7.67 10.47 19.83
N TYR A 48 -7.46 9.87 20.99
CA TYR A 48 -8.32 8.79 21.47
C TYR A 48 -9.80 9.21 21.60
N ASP A 49 -10.05 10.50 21.85
CA ASP A 49 -11.41 11.06 22.04
C ASP A 49 -12.01 11.62 20.72
N ASP A 50 -11.31 11.50 19.60
CA ASP A 50 -11.77 12.00 18.32
C ASP A 50 -12.78 11.03 17.69
N THR A 51 -14.03 11.16 18.06
CA THR A 51 -15.13 10.33 17.54
C THR A 51 -15.40 10.54 16.05
N ILE A 52 -14.90 11.61 15.46
CA ILE A 52 -14.99 11.87 14.01
C ILE A 52 -13.96 11.02 13.23
N ALA A 53 -12.88 10.59 13.88
CA ALA A 53 -11.87 9.70 13.31
C ALA A 53 -12.35 8.25 13.11
N ILE A 54 -13.54 7.90 13.57
CA ILE A 54 -14.11 6.55 13.49
C ILE A 54 -14.26 6.06 12.04
N GLN A 55 -14.36 6.94 11.07
CA GLN A 55 -14.38 6.56 9.65
C GLN A 55 -13.00 6.15 9.09
N ARG A 56 -11.91 6.39 9.81
CA ARG A 56 -10.55 5.97 9.46
C ARG A 56 -10.05 4.89 10.43
N MET A 57 -10.80 3.82 10.56
CA MET A 57 -10.59 2.79 11.58
C MET A 57 -9.38 1.88 11.36
N TRP A 58 -8.48 2.22 10.44
CA TRP A 58 -7.34 1.38 10.13
C TRP A 58 -6.04 2.08 10.50
N PRO A 59 -5.29 1.55 11.47
CA PRO A 59 -4.17 2.25 12.11
C PRO A 59 -2.96 2.46 11.19
N GLU A 60 -2.89 1.74 10.09
CA GLU A 60 -1.79 1.83 9.13
C GLU A 60 -2.02 2.83 8.00
N LEU A 61 -3.21 3.42 7.89
CA LEU A 61 -3.52 4.28 6.74
C LEU A 61 -2.67 5.56 6.75
N PRO A 62 -1.90 5.81 5.68
CA PRO A 62 -1.27 7.11 5.49
C PRO A 62 -2.32 8.20 5.24
N THR A 63 -1.94 9.44 5.46
CA THR A 63 -2.77 10.56 5.02
C THR A 63 -2.86 10.61 3.51
N CYS A 64 -4.06 10.88 3.00
CA CYS A 64 -4.26 11.23 1.60
C CYS A 64 -4.25 12.75 1.47
N PRO A 65 -3.54 13.33 0.48
CA PRO A 65 -3.63 14.75 0.23
C PRO A 65 -5.08 15.16 -0.05
N VAL A 66 -5.48 16.31 0.46
CA VAL A 66 -6.85 16.84 0.29
C VAL A 66 -6.83 17.79 -0.90
N ASP A 67 -6.90 17.25 -2.10
CA ASP A 67 -7.17 18.01 -3.32
C ASP A 67 -7.90 17.14 -4.35
N ASP A 68 -8.45 17.76 -5.38
CA ASP A 68 -9.28 17.10 -6.40
C ASP A 68 -8.49 16.12 -7.31
N ASN A 69 -7.17 16.07 -7.17
CA ASN A 69 -6.35 15.14 -7.93
C ASN A 69 -6.22 13.77 -7.26
N TYR A 70 -6.75 13.60 -6.04
CA TYR A 70 -6.64 12.36 -5.31
C TYR A 70 -8.01 11.75 -5.01
N ILE A 71 -8.14 10.46 -5.29
CA ILE A 71 -9.30 9.65 -4.94
C ILE A 71 -8.90 8.68 -3.84
N TYR A 72 -9.63 8.72 -2.75
CA TYR A 72 -9.46 7.84 -1.61
C TYR A 72 -10.65 6.89 -1.49
N ASN A 73 -10.42 5.58 -1.56
CA ASN A 73 -11.48 4.60 -1.42
C ASN A 73 -11.00 3.28 -0.80
N THR A 74 -11.94 2.42 -0.42
CA THR A 74 -11.70 1.11 0.20
C THR A 74 -12.53 0.05 -0.48
N HIS A 75 -11.87 -1.02 -0.92
CA HIS A 75 -12.52 -2.22 -1.40
C HIS A 75 -12.75 -3.22 -0.28
N TYR A 76 -13.88 -3.88 -0.35
CA TYR A 76 -14.29 -4.94 0.56
C TYR A 76 -14.60 -6.22 -0.21
N GLY A 77 -14.55 -7.37 0.47
CA GLY A 77 -14.88 -8.64 -0.14
C GLY A 77 -15.04 -9.76 0.88
N LYS A 78 -15.19 -10.97 0.36
CA LYS A 78 -15.45 -12.16 1.18
C LYS A 78 -14.15 -12.73 1.77
N LEU A 79 -14.12 -12.86 3.10
CA LEU A 79 -13.08 -13.54 3.86
C LEU A 79 -13.73 -14.55 4.82
N GLY A 80 -13.65 -15.84 4.50
CA GLY A 80 -14.36 -16.88 5.23
C GLY A 80 -15.87 -16.66 5.19
N ILE A 81 -16.49 -16.49 6.36
CA ILE A 81 -17.93 -16.23 6.50
C ILE A 81 -18.29 -14.73 6.39
N ARG A 82 -17.30 -13.84 6.45
CA ARG A 82 -17.52 -12.40 6.35
C ARG A 82 -17.59 -11.97 4.89
N SER A 83 -18.64 -11.25 4.52
CA SER A 83 -18.83 -10.70 3.17
C SER A 83 -18.26 -9.27 2.99
N ASP A 84 -17.94 -8.62 4.10
CA ASP A 84 -17.59 -7.20 4.23
C ASP A 84 -16.17 -6.98 4.78
N ALA A 85 -15.30 -7.97 4.64
CA ALA A 85 -13.93 -7.84 5.07
C ALA A 85 -13.18 -6.85 4.17
N ARG A 86 -12.42 -5.94 4.80
CA ARG A 86 -11.57 -5.00 4.06
C ARG A 86 -10.57 -5.77 3.21
N ASN A 87 -10.55 -5.45 1.92
CA ASN A 87 -9.54 -5.94 1.00
C ASN A 87 -8.33 -5.00 1.01
N TYR A 88 -8.50 -3.77 0.55
CA TYR A 88 -7.48 -2.73 0.63
C TYR A 88 -8.10 -1.34 0.56
N THR A 89 -7.35 -0.37 1.04
CA THR A 89 -7.62 1.05 0.89
C THR A 89 -6.51 1.67 0.03
N TYR A 90 -6.86 2.63 -0.80
CA TYR A 90 -5.89 3.27 -1.69
C TYR A 90 -6.05 4.79 -1.72
N CYS A 91 -4.97 5.46 -2.10
CA CYS A 91 -4.96 6.87 -2.48
C CYS A 91 -4.48 6.96 -3.93
N PHE A 92 -5.41 7.16 -4.84
CA PHE A 92 -5.17 7.21 -6.27
C PHE A 92 -4.91 8.65 -6.74
N ASP A 93 -3.81 8.88 -7.44
CA ASP A 93 -3.49 10.16 -8.09
C ASP A 93 -3.91 10.08 -9.56
N ILE A 94 -4.90 10.87 -9.95
CA ILE A 94 -5.45 10.89 -11.32
C ILE A 94 -4.42 11.36 -12.36
N ARG A 95 -3.43 12.18 -11.96
CA ARG A 95 -2.35 12.68 -12.85
C ARG A 95 -1.36 11.56 -13.17
N ASN A 96 -1.09 10.69 -12.20
CA ASN A 96 -0.21 9.54 -12.36
C ASN A 96 -0.95 8.32 -12.91
N ARG A 97 -2.28 8.33 -12.94
CA ARG A 97 -3.13 7.17 -13.26
C ARG A 97 -2.76 5.94 -12.42
N ALA A 98 -2.38 6.15 -11.17
CA ALA A 98 -1.91 5.13 -10.27
C ALA A 98 -2.05 5.58 -8.81
N SER A 99 -2.20 4.64 -7.89
CA SER A 99 -2.19 4.96 -6.48
C SER A 99 -0.78 5.29 -5.98
N ILE A 100 -0.68 6.36 -5.19
CA ILE A 100 0.56 6.71 -4.49
C ILE A 100 0.83 5.77 -3.32
N TRP A 101 -0.21 5.17 -2.76
CA TRP A 101 -0.11 4.07 -1.81
C TRP A 101 -1.37 3.18 -1.82
N VAL A 102 -1.16 1.93 -1.44
CA VAL A 102 -2.19 0.92 -1.18
C VAL A 102 -1.91 0.29 0.18
N ALA A 103 -2.90 0.31 1.06
CA ALA A 103 -2.82 -0.19 2.42
C ALA A 103 -3.78 -1.36 2.65
N TYR A 104 -3.32 -2.42 3.28
CA TYR A 104 -4.10 -3.64 3.42
C TYR A 104 -3.76 -4.48 4.64
N PRO A 105 -4.75 -5.17 5.24
CA PRO A 105 -4.50 -6.19 6.24
C PRO A 105 -3.95 -7.45 5.57
N LEU A 106 -3.03 -8.13 6.21
CA LEU A 106 -2.51 -9.42 5.78
C LEU A 106 -2.53 -10.43 6.93
N HIS A 107 -3.19 -11.55 6.72
CA HIS A 107 -3.27 -12.68 7.62
C HIS A 107 -3.22 -13.98 6.80
N ARG A 108 -2.97 -15.10 7.44
CA ARG A 108 -2.95 -16.41 6.76
C ARG A 108 -4.24 -16.71 6.01
N ASP A 109 -5.38 -16.28 6.57
CA ASP A 109 -6.70 -16.50 5.98
C ASP A 109 -6.87 -15.79 4.62
N HIS A 110 -6.20 -14.64 4.41
CA HIS A 110 -6.20 -13.97 3.11
C HIS A 110 -5.48 -14.76 2.03
N MET A 111 -4.47 -15.54 2.43
CA MET A 111 -3.61 -16.32 1.53
C MET A 111 -4.11 -17.74 1.27
N SER A 112 -5.19 -18.17 1.94
CA SER A 112 -5.76 -19.51 1.86
C SER A 112 -7.14 -19.48 1.24
N GLY A 113 -7.40 -20.32 0.26
CA GLY A 113 -8.73 -20.44 -0.37
C GLY A 113 -8.67 -20.77 -1.85
N SER A 114 -9.77 -20.49 -2.55
CA SER A 114 -10.01 -20.89 -3.93
C SER A 114 -9.72 -19.81 -4.97
N GLY A 115 -9.31 -18.64 -4.57
CA GLY A 115 -8.97 -17.55 -5.50
C GLY A 115 -7.84 -17.98 -6.43
N ASN A 116 -8.08 -17.86 -7.73
CA ASN A 116 -7.14 -18.25 -8.76
C ASN A 116 -6.82 -17.06 -9.67
N ARG A 117 -5.55 -16.68 -9.68
CA ARG A 117 -5.03 -15.57 -10.49
C ARG A 117 -5.35 -15.72 -11.99
N ASN A 118 -5.39 -16.95 -12.50
CA ASN A 118 -5.65 -17.21 -13.93
C ASN A 118 -7.09 -16.90 -14.33
N ASN A 119 -7.99 -16.71 -13.37
CA ASN A 119 -9.38 -16.33 -13.60
C ASN A 119 -9.61 -14.81 -13.45
N SER A 120 -8.54 -14.03 -13.22
CA SER A 120 -8.61 -12.59 -13.03
C SER A 120 -8.04 -11.85 -14.23
N ASP A 121 -8.75 -10.83 -14.67
CA ASP A 121 -8.33 -9.95 -15.75
C ASP A 121 -8.01 -8.56 -15.25
N PHE A 122 -7.01 -7.91 -15.86
CA PHE A 122 -6.73 -6.50 -15.61
C PHE A 122 -7.88 -5.63 -16.13
N GLY A 123 -8.33 -4.70 -15.31
CA GLY A 123 -9.46 -3.85 -15.64
C GLY A 123 -9.47 -2.52 -14.89
N TYR A 124 -10.47 -1.73 -15.22
CA TYR A 124 -10.76 -0.52 -14.48
C TYR A 124 -11.33 -0.87 -13.10
N ASP A 125 -11.02 -0.02 -12.14
CA ASP A 125 -11.69 0.00 -10.85
C ASP A 125 -13.09 0.61 -11.04
N PRO A 126 -14.18 -0.07 -10.67
CA PRO A 126 -15.53 0.43 -10.86
C PRO A 126 -15.85 1.68 -10.03
N ASP A 127 -15.05 1.98 -9.01
CA ASP A 127 -15.22 3.12 -8.12
C ASP A 127 -14.49 4.39 -8.61
N VAL A 128 -13.82 4.33 -9.77
CA VAL A 128 -13.11 5.45 -10.38
C VAL A 128 -13.53 5.57 -11.85
N GLU A 129 -13.72 6.79 -12.33
CA GLU A 129 -14.07 7.01 -13.75
C GLU A 129 -12.99 6.43 -14.69
N ASP A 130 -13.43 5.74 -15.74
CA ASP A 130 -12.57 5.04 -16.71
C ASP A 130 -11.49 5.93 -17.35
N ASN A 131 -11.85 7.19 -17.64
CA ASN A 131 -10.97 8.16 -18.29
C ASN A 131 -9.82 8.65 -17.38
N LEU A 132 -9.96 8.51 -16.07
CA LEU A 132 -8.95 8.89 -15.08
C LEU A 132 -7.93 7.76 -14.84
N GLN A 133 -8.26 6.52 -15.21
CA GLN A 133 -7.47 5.34 -14.94
C GLN A 133 -6.60 4.95 -16.14
N ALA A 134 -5.59 4.10 -15.88
CA ALA A 134 -4.84 3.46 -16.93
C ALA A 134 -5.64 2.30 -17.55
N ALA A 135 -5.76 2.28 -18.86
CA ALA A 135 -6.36 1.17 -19.59
C ALA A 135 -5.40 -0.02 -19.62
N LEU A 136 -5.58 -0.95 -18.69
CA LEU A 136 -4.70 -2.12 -18.55
C LEU A 136 -5.13 -3.28 -19.44
N GLY A 137 -4.18 -4.10 -19.82
CA GLY A 137 -4.38 -5.27 -20.64
C GLY A 137 -3.12 -5.65 -21.41
N LEU A 138 -3.27 -6.49 -22.42
CA LEU A 138 -2.18 -6.83 -23.32
C LEU A 138 -1.68 -5.54 -24.03
N GLY A 139 -0.37 -5.30 -23.97
CA GLY A 139 0.26 -4.13 -24.59
C GLY A 139 0.28 -2.86 -23.74
N SER A 140 -0.28 -2.88 -22.53
CA SER A 140 -0.09 -1.76 -21.59
C SER A 140 1.31 -1.77 -20.98
N TYR A 141 1.85 -0.57 -20.71
CA TYR A 141 3.16 -0.37 -20.09
C TYR A 141 4.34 -0.94 -20.91
N ASN A 142 4.33 -0.69 -22.21
CA ASN A 142 5.29 -1.22 -23.16
C ASN A 142 6.76 -1.16 -22.73
N GLY A 143 7.51 -2.18 -23.13
CA GLY A 143 8.96 -2.23 -23.09
C GLY A 143 9.50 -2.68 -21.74
N TRP A 144 9.91 -1.75 -20.90
CA TRP A 144 10.63 -2.02 -19.67
C TRP A 144 9.75 -2.20 -18.42
N TYR A 145 8.41 -2.13 -18.57
CA TYR A 145 7.50 -2.08 -17.43
C TYR A 145 6.45 -3.18 -17.46
N ASP A 146 6.29 -3.84 -16.31
CA ASP A 146 5.19 -4.73 -15.98
C ASP A 146 4.03 -3.95 -15.36
N ARG A 147 2.86 -4.56 -15.34
CA ARG A 147 1.73 -4.15 -14.50
C ARG A 147 2.00 -4.60 -13.08
N GLY A 148 2.72 -3.74 -12.33
CA GLY A 148 3.18 -4.05 -10.98
C GLY A 148 2.08 -3.90 -9.95
N HIS A 149 1.81 -4.97 -9.21
CA HIS A 149 0.85 -4.96 -8.12
C HIS A 149 1.41 -4.22 -6.89
N GLN A 150 0.62 -3.36 -6.28
CA GLN A 150 0.94 -2.82 -4.95
C GLN A 150 0.49 -3.79 -3.84
N LEU A 151 -0.75 -4.28 -3.91
CA LEU A 151 -1.23 -5.45 -3.17
C LEU A 151 -1.06 -6.70 -4.05
N PRO A 152 -0.19 -7.65 -3.70
CA PRO A 152 0.03 -8.83 -4.51
C PRO A 152 -1.21 -9.73 -4.60
N ALA A 153 -1.49 -10.26 -5.80
CA ALA A 153 -2.56 -11.23 -5.99
C ALA A 153 -2.39 -12.50 -5.12
N ALA A 154 -1.14 -12.91 -4.86
CA ALA A 154 -0.83 -14.04 -3.99
C ALA A 154 -1.29 -13.86 -2.54
N ASP A 155 -1.54 -12.62 -2.12
CA ASP A 155 -2.01 -12.26 -0.78
C ASP A 155 -3.55 -12.28 -0.66
N ARG A 156 -4.28 -12.67 -1.73
CA ARG A 156 -5.76 -12.64 -1.81
C ARG A 156 -6.38 -13.91 -2.37
N LYS A 157 -5.86 -15.07 -1.95
CA LYS A 157 -6.43 -16.37 -2.33
C LYS A 157 -7.73 -16.72 -1.60
N CYS A 158 -8.13 -15.95 -0.60
CA CYS A 158 -9.30 -16.24 0.22
C CYS A 158 -10.62 -16.27 -0.58
N SER A 159 -10.75 -15.45 -1.62
CA SER A 159 -11.89 -15.48 -2.52
C SER A 159 -11.51 -14.95 -3.89
N GLN A 160 -12.24 -15.38 -4.94
CA GLN A 160 -12.05 -14.86 -6.29
C GLN A 160 -12.34 -13.37 -6.35
N GLN A 161 -13.38 -12.90 -5.67
CA GLN A 161 -13.72 -11.48 -5.59
C GLN A 161 -12.55 -10.60 -5.10
N MET A 162 -11.93 -10.97 -3.96
CA MET A 162 -10.78 -10.21 -3.47
C MET A 162 -9.55 -10.34 -4.39
N MET A 163 -9.38 -11.48 -5.04
CA MET A 163 -8.34 -11.70 -6.04
C MET A 163 -8.54 -10.76 -7.23
N ASP A 164 -9.76 -10.70 -7.80
CA ASP A 164 -10.08 -9.88 -8.97
C ASP A 164 -9.84 -8.39 -8.70
N GLN A 165 -10.19 -7.91 -7.52
CA GLN A 165 -9.93 -6.53 -7.10
C GLN A 165 -8.43 -6.18 -7.10
N THR A 166 -7.54 -7.16 -6.91
CA THR A 166 -6.10 -6.88 -7.00
C THR A 166 -5.64 -6.56 -8.42
N PHE A 167 -6.45 -6.85 -9.45
CA PHE A 167 -6.17 -6.56 -10.86
C PHE A 167 -6.76 -5.23 -11.34
N TYR A 168 -7.42 -4.48 -10.47
CA TYR A 168 -7.89 -3.14 -10.77
C TYR A 168 -6.74 -2.18 -11.02
N SER A 169 -6.96 -1.25 -11.93
CA SER A 169 -6.00 -0.20 -12.29
C SER A 169 -5.50 0.59 -11.09
N THR A 170 -6.35 0.80 -10.08
CA THR A 170 -6.01 1.50 -8.84
C THR A 170 -4.95 0.76 -7.99
N ASN A 171 -4.78 -0.54 -8.19
CA ASN A 171 -3.74 -1.34 -7.53
C ASN A 171 -2.47 -1.52 -8.38
N MET A 172 -2.43 -0.96 -9.60
CA MET A 172 -1.33 -1.15 -10.54
C MET A 172 -0.47 0.09 -10.71
N THR A 173 0.83 -0.17 -10.93
CA THR A 173 1.79 0.85 -11.35
C THR A 173 2.65 0.33 -12.49
N PRO A 174 3.15 1.20 -13.38
CA PRO A 174 4.22 0.79 -14.29
C PRO A 174 5.48 0.48 -13.46
N GLN A 175 5.82 -0.80 -13.33
CA GLN A 175 6.96 -1.24 -12.54
C GLN A 175 8.02 -1.87 -13.43
N GLN A 176 9.26 -1.42 -13.29
CA GLN A 176 10.37 -1.93 -14.10
C GLN A 176 10.45 -3.46 -13.97
N TYR A 177 10.46 -4.18 -15.12
CA TYR A 177 10.21 -5.63 -15.13
C TYR A 177 11.25 -6.45 -14.35
N LYS A 178 12.55 -6.08 -14.45
CA LYS A 178 13.59 -6.79 -13.67
C LYS A 178 13.46 -6.57 -12.18
N PHE A 179 13.01 -5.37 -11.78
CA PHE A 179 12.73 -5.09 -10.37
C PHE A 179 11.50 -5.85 -9.90
N ASN A 180 10.37 -5.77 -10.64
CA ASN A 180 9.12 -6.45 -10.31
C ASN A 180 9.32 -7.96 -10.15
N GLN A 181 9.93 -8.59 -11.16
CA GLN A 181 10.07 -10.05 -11.21
C GLN A 181 11.14 -10.63 -10.28
N ASN A 182 12.08 -9.79 -9.79
CA ASN A 182 13.17 -10.24 -8.91
C ASN A 182 13.04 -9.66 -7.50
N LYS A 183 13.59 -8.45 -7.29
CA LYS A 183 13.74 -7.89 -5.93
C LYS A 183 12.42 -7.63 -5.25
N TRP A 184 11.42 -7.14 -6.01
CA TRP A 184 10.09 -6.88 -5.47
C TRP A 184 9.37 -8.17 -5.09
N GLY A 185 9.37 -9.18 -5.96
CA GLY A 185 8.80 -10.49 -5.66
C GLY A 185 9.44 -11.17 -4.44
N VAL A 186 10.77 -11.02 -4.27
CA VAL A 186 11.47 -11.49 -3.05
C VAL A 186 10.99 -10.74 -1.81
N LEU A 187 10.83 -9.42 -1.89
CA LEU A 187 10.31 -8.61 -0.78
C LEU A 187 8.89 -9.03 -0.40
N GLU A 188 8.01 -9.25 -1.37
CA GLU A 188 6.66 -9.76 -1.12
C GLU A 188 6.67 -11.11 -0.40
N GLY A 189 7.57 -12.01 -0.81
CA GLY A 189 7.76 -13.30 -0.13
C GLY A 189 8.19 -13.12 1.34
N ARG A 190 9.10 -12.18 1.60
CA ARG A 190 9.52 -11.85 2.97
C ARG A 190 8.37 -11.28 3.81
N VAL A 191 7.55 -10.41 3.24
CA VAL A 191 6.36 -9.86 3.92
C VAL A 191 5.39 -10.97 4.30
N ARG A 192 5.10 -11.91 3.37
CA ARG A 192 4.26 -13.08 3.68
C ARG A 192 4.80 -13.92 4.83
N ASN A 193 6.12 -14.09 4.91
CA ASN A 193 6.77 -14.82 6.00
C ASN A 193 6.71 -14.09 7.36
N MET A 194 6.34 -12.80 7.37
CA MET A 194 6.15 -12.01 8.60
C MET A 194 4.72 -12.09 9.15
N THR A 195 3.80 -12.78 8.47
CA THR A 195 2.44 -13.02 8.99
C THR A 195 2.49 -13.86 10.26
N CYS A 196 1.55 -13.62 11.13
CA CYS A 196 1.43 -14.24 12.44
C CYS A 196 -0.06 -14.56 12.75
N ASN A 197 -0.37 -14.90 13.98
CA ASN A 197 -1.76 -15.13 14.39
C ASN A 197 -2.55 -13.82 14.53
N ASP A 198 -1.85 -12.71 14.79
CA ASP A 198 -2.47 -11.38 14.70
C ASP A 198 -2.39 -10.84 13.25
N THR A 199 -3.12 -9.78 12.95
CA THR A 199 -3.07 -9.15 11.64
C THR A 199 -1.76 -8.38 11.46
N LEU A 200 -1.10 -8.60 10.32
CA LEU A 200 -0.05 -7.75 9.79
C LEU A 200 -0.69 -6.69 8.90
N TYR A 201 -0.45 -5.43 9.16
CA TYR A 201 -0.89 -4.32 8.32
C TYR A 201 0.26 -3.89 7.42
N VAL A 202 -0.04 -3.70 6.15
CA VAL A 202 0.95 -3.40 5.11
C VAL A 202 0.53 -2.16 4.35
N VAL A 203 1.45 -1.23 4.18
CA VAL A 203 1.32 -0.13 3.22
C VAL A 203 2.37 -0.32 2.15
N THR A 204 1.96 -0.39 0.91
CA THR A 204 2.84 -0.31 -0.25
C THR A 204 2.72 1.09 -0.83
N GLY A 205 3.82 1.77 -1.05
CA GLY A 205 3.82 3.08 -1.68
C GLY A 205 4.67 3.12 -2.94
N ALA A 206 4.25 3.98 -3.87
CA ALA A 206 4.92 4.29 -5.12
C ALA A 206 5.24 5.79 -5.15
N TYR A 207 6.51 6.15 -5.31
CA TYR A 207 6.97 7.54 -5.35
C TYR A 207 7.26 7.95 -6.78
N PHE A 208 6.65 9.04 -7.24
CA PHE A 208 6.70 9.55 -8.61
C PHE A 208 7.57 10.81 -8.78
N GLY A 209 8.48 11.06 -7.87
CA GLY A 209 9.36 12.23 -7.90
C GLY A 209 10.85 11.84 -7.85
N GLY A 210 11.73 12.87 -7.92
CA GLY A 210 13.17 12.72 -7.84
C GLY A 210 13.88 12.88 -9.19
N GLN A 211 15.16 13.29 -9.13
CA GLN A 211 15.97 13.63 -10.31
C GLN A 211 16.65 12.43 -10.98
N HIS A 212 16.40 11.20 -10.53
CA HIS A 212 17.18 10.03 -10.93
C HIS A 212 16.47 9.10 -11.90
N HIS A 213 15.85 9.67 -12.93
CA HIS A 213 15.55 8.92 -14.14
C HIS A 213 16.75 8.97 -15.10
N SER A 214 17.82 8.25 -14.76
CA SER A 214 18.86 8.00 -15.72
C SER A 214 18.30 7.09 -16.81
N SER A 215 18.22 7.56 -18.05
CA SER A 215 18.03 6.80 -19.30
C SER A 215 16.74 5.96 -19.46
N ILE A 216 15.89 5.83 -18.48
CA ILE A 216 14.58 5.19 -18.61
C ILE A 216 13.53 6.30 -18.64
N ASP A 217 12.61 6.26 -19.60
CA ASP A 217 11.54 7.24 -19.71
C ASP A 217 10.78 7.39 -18.39
N ALA A 218 10.60 8.64 -17.96
CA ALA A 218 9.80 8.97 -16.77
C ALA A 218 8.31 8.61 -16.92
N SER A 219 7.95 7.99 -18.03
CA SER A 219 6.59 7.56 -18.31
C SER A 219 6.57 6.43 -19.34
N THR A 220 5.51 5.67 -19.31
CA THR A 220 5.11 4.69 -20.32
C THR A 220 3.69 5.00 -20.78
N THR A 221 3.07 4.14 -21.55
CA THR A 221 1.70 4.30 -22.01
C THR A 221 0.83 3.12 -21.66
N ASP A 222 -0.44 3.36 -21.39
CA ASP A 222 -1.44 2.33 -21.33
C ASP A 222 -1.81 1.80 -22.75
N ARG A 223 -2.71 0.82 -22.84
CA ARG A 223 -3.10 0.26 -24.14
C ARG A 223 -3.91 1.22 -25.04
N LYS A 224 -4.43 2.34 -24.48
CA LYS A 224 -5.11 3.40 -25.24
C LYS A 224 -4.18 4.55 -25.62
N GLY A 225 -2.88 4.44 -25.27
CA GLY A 225 -1.89 5.47 -25.55
C GLY A 225 -1.86 6.62 -24.54
N ASN A 226 -2.61 6.53 -23.44
CA ASN A 226 -2.54 7.52 -22.37
C ASN A 226 -1.20 7.43 -21.64
N LYS A 227 -0.61 8.59 -21.38
CA LYS A 227 0.65 8.67 -20.62
C LYS A 227 0.45 8.21 -19.20
N CYS A 228 1.31 7.29 -18.74
CA CYS A 228 1.38 6.79 -17.39
C CYS A 228 2.77 7.05 -16.81
N PRO A 229 2.93 8.03 -15.91
CA PRO A 229 4.17 8.26 -15.21
C PRO A 229 4.68 7.01 -14.50
N THR A 230 6.00 6.83 -14.45
CA THR A 230 6.61 5.68 -13.79
C THR A 230 7.14 6.06 -12.42
N PRO A 231 6.86 5.27 -11.37
CA PRO A 231 7.46 5.49 -10.07
C PRO A 231 8.98 5.34 -10.11
N THR A 232 9.69 6.20 -9.39
CA THR A 232 11.13 6.10 -9.21
C THR A 232 11.52 5.17 -8.08
N HIS A 233 10.69 5.10 -7.05
CA HIS A 233 10.93 4.29 -5.86
C HIS A 233 9.64 3.62 -5.38
N TYR A 234 9.83 2.52 -4.65
CA TYR A 234 8.76 1.81 -3.96
C TYR A 234 9.18 1.52 -2.54
N PHE A 235 8.19 1.47 -1.64
CA PHE A 235 8.41 1.03 -0.28
C PHE A 235 7.29 0.11 0.20
N LYS A 236 7.57 -0.64 1.26
CA LYS A 236 6.55 -1.30 2.09
C LYS A 236 6.80 -0.92 3.54
N ALA A 237 5.75 -0.42 4.20
CA ALA A 237 5.73 -0.19 5.63
C ALA A 237 4.83 -1.24 6.28
N LEU A 238 5.29 -1.83 7.38
CA LEU A 238 4.61 -2.93 8.04
C LEU A 238 4.34 -2.58 9.49
N LEU A 239 3.15 -2.92 10.00
CA LEU A 239 2.77 -2.75 11.39
C LEU A 239 2.08 -4.00 11.92
N ARG A 240 2.54 -4.54 13.04
CA ARG A 240 1.90 -5.67 13.74
C ARG A 240 2.19 -5.62 15.24
N THR A 241 1.51 -6.49 16.00
CA THR A 241 1.90 -6.75 17.38
C THR A 241 3.27 -7.43 17.43
N LYS A 242 4.07 -7.14 18.44
CA LYS A 242 5.43 -7.67 18.56
C LYS A 242 5.45 -9.20 18.74
N SER A 243 4.57 -9.70 19.60
CA SER A 243 4.45 -11.16 19.83
C SER A 243 3.79 -11.89 18.66
N GLY A 244 2.90 -11.23 17.93
CA GLY A 244 2.14 -11.81 16.83
C GLY A 244 1.04 -12.80 17.26
N ASN A 245 0.71 -12.85 18.54
CA ASN A 245 -0.27 -13.78 19.11
C ASN A 245 -0.97 -13.18 20.35
N THR A 246 -1.47 -11.96 20.19
CA THR A 246 -2.19 -11.27 21.27
C THR A 246 -3.69 -11.51 21.23
N GLY A 247 -4.23 -11.89 20.07
CA GLY A 247 -5.66 -11.95 19.79
C GLY A 247 -6.34 -10.58 19.83
N ARG A 248 -5.54 -9.50 19.80
CA ARG A 248 -6.01 -8.11 19.87
C ARG A 248 -5.76 -7.38 18.56
N ARG A 249 -6.61 -6.42 18.30
CA ARG A 249 -6.37 -5.44 17.24
C ARG A 249 -5.27 -4.47 17.67
N ILE A 250 -4.59 -3.86 16.70
CA ILE A 250 -3.52 -2.90 16.98
C ILE A 250 -4.01 -1.66 17.73
N ASP A 251 -5.23 -1.20 17.44
CA ASP A 251 -5.88 -0.08 18.12
C ASP A 251 -6.24 -0.38 19.60
N GLU A 252 -6.28 -1.65 19.99
CA GLU A 252 -6.45 -2.10 21.38
C GLU A 252 -5.12 -2.19 22.17
N ILE A 253 -4.00 -1.99 21.49
CA ILE A 253 -2.68 -2.06 22.11
C ILE A 253 -2.33 -0.71 22.73
N THR A 254 -2.18 -0.70 24.05
CA THR A 254 -1.96 0.53 24.83
C THR A 254 -0.48 0.90 24.99
N SER A 255 0.43 0.00 24.66
CA SER A 255 1.88 0.21 24.80
C SER A 255 2.59 0.06 23.45
N ALA A 256 3.30 1.10 23.04
CA ALA A 256 4.12 1.08 21.82
C ALA A 256 5.16 -0.05 21.83
N ASN A 257 5.65 -0.46 23.02
CA ASN A 257 6.61 -1.56 23.17
C ASN A 257 6.03 -2.93 22.77
N GLN A 258 4.71 -3.04 22.64
CA GLN A 258 4.02 -4.24 22.17
C GLN A 258 3.78 -4.26 20.65
N LEU A 259 4.13 -3.18 19.96
CA LEU A 259 4.04 -3.05 18.51
C LEU A 259 5.41 -3.24 17.87
N ARG A 260 5.39 -3.68 16.61
CA ARG A 260 6.54 -3.77 15.73
C ARG A 260 6.20 -3.10 14.40
N ALA A 261 6.91 -2.02 14.12
CA ALA A 261 6.94 -1.39 12.81
C ALA A 261 8.21 -1.82 12.04
N ILE A 262 8.08 -2.03 10.75
CA ILE A 262 9.16 -2.50 9.85
C ILE A 262 9.05 -1.74 8.54
#